data_fdb68b22266c8a7338cbae8a9cae015f
#
_entry.id   fdb68b22266c8a7338cbae8a9cae015f
#
_cell.length_a   1.000
_cell.length_b   1.000
_cell.length_c   1.000
_cell.angle_alpha   90.00
_cell.angle_beta   90.00
_cell.angle_gamma   90.00
#
_symmetry.space_group_name_H-M   'P 1'
#
loop_
_entity.id
_entity.type
_entity.pdbx_description
1 polymer ?
#
loop_
_entity_poly.entity_id
_entity_poly.type
_entity_poly.pdbx_seq_one_letter_code
_entity_poly.pdbx_strand_id
1 'polypeptide(L)'
;KFSGVNNMVVIEDGATFKDSTILLNSGGYVHLGNSKYNNLSILNNNIGGKVCIGNSCIIDKQLDIYLNGDNCCKIGDGCVIGSDVKICCQDEHSLLDSNGYLLNPGQPINIGDRVWIGSRVMLLKGTHISDECYVSAGCIVENKFFTSNQIISGAPANIISSGVTWAMSS
;
A
#
# COMPACT_ATOMS: atom_id res chain seq x y z
N LYS A 1 -8.58 14.91 7.78
CA LYS A 1 -9.06 16.21 7.28
C LYS A 1 -9.55 16.03 5.86
N PHE A 2 -10.72 16.55 5.55
CA PHE A 2 -11.27 16.56 4.20
C PHE A 2 -11.13 17.97 3.62
N SER A 3 -10.60 18.07 2.41
CA SER A 3 -10.67 19.27 1.58
C SER A 3 -11.36 18.89 0.28
N GLY A 4 -12.43 19.57 -0.12
CA GLY A 4 -13.22 19.19 -1.29
C GLY A 4 -14.49 18.41 -0.95
N VAL A 5 -15.13 17.82 -1.97
CA VAL A 5 -16.46 17.21 -1.90
C VAL A 5 -16.44 15.73 -2.30
N ASN A 6 -17.50 14.99 -1.92
CA ASN A 6 -17.71 13.58 -2.29
C ASN A 6 -16.61 12.62 -1.80
N ASN A 7 -15.98 12.90 -0.66
CA ASN A 7 -15.09 11.95 -0.01
C ASN A 7 -15.87 10.96 0.85
N MET A 8 -15.45 9.71 0.86
CA MET A 8 -16.04 8.67 1.70
C MET A 8 -14.96 7.94 2.48
N VAL A 9 -15.14 7.81 3.79
CA VAL A 9 -14.30 6.95 4.64
C VAL A 9 -15.21 5.98 5.37
N VAL A 10 -14.96 4.70 5.18
CA VAL A 10 -15.64 3.58 5.85
C VAL A 10 -14.66 2.94 6.80
N ILE A 11 -15.03 2.78 8.05
CA ILE A 11 -14.22 2.12 9.08
C ILE A 11 -15.08 1.01 9.67
N GLU A 12 -14.57 -0.22 9.64
CA GLU A 12 -15.24 -1.38 10.21
C GLU A 12 -15.18 -1.39 11.75
N ASP A 13 -16.19 -1.98 12.36
CA ASP A 13 -16.27 -2.12 13.81
C ASP A 13 -15.06 -2.92 14.35
N GLY A 14 -14.50 -2.43 15.46
CA GLY A 14 -13.32 -3.04 16.11
C GLY A 14 -11.98 -2.54 15.60
N ALA A 15 -11.94 -1.72 14.55
CA ALA A 15 -10.70 -1.08 14.10
C ALA A 15 -10.12 -0.16 15.18
N THR A 16 -8.81 -0.24 15.40
CA THR A 16 -8.11 0.57 16.40
C THR A 16 -7.06 1.46 15.75
N PHE A 17 -6.99 2.71 16.19
CA PHE A 17 -6.10 3.72 15.62
C PHE A 17 -5.22 4.36 16.68
N LYS A 18 -3.97 4.59 16.31
CA LYS A 18 -3.04 5.43 17.06
C LYS A 18 -2.30 6.35 16.10
N ASP A 19 -2.30 7.65 16.36
CA ASP A 19 -1.56 8.68 15.63
C ASP A 19 -1.73 8.60 14.09
N SER A 20 -2.96 8.34 13.63
CA SER A 20 -3.25 8.11 12.22
C SER A 20 -3.88 9.33 11.54
N THR A 21 -3.55 9.54 10.27
CA THR A 21 -4.01 10.69 9.48
C THR A 21 -4.54 10.24 8.12
N ILE A 22 -5.70 10.77 7.73
CA ILE A 22 -6.27 10.60 6.39
C ILE A 22 -6.53 11.99 5.82
N LEU A 23 -5.84 12.33 4.74
CA LEU A 23 -6.04 13.57 3.97
C LEU A 23 -6.54 13.21 2.58
N LEU A 24 -7.76 13.59 2.28
CA LEU A 24 -8.38 13.38 0.97
C LEU A 24 -8.75 14.73 0.37
N ASN A 25 -8.50 14.85 -0.94
CA ASN A 25 -9.09 15.91 -1.75
C ASN A 25 -10.50 15.46 -2.21
N SER A 26 -10.99 15.82 -3.37
CA SER A 26 -12.36 15.48 -3.80
C SER A 26 -12.47 14.05 -4.35
N GLY A 27 -13.57 13.35 -4.05
CA GLY A 27 -13.89 12.05 -4.62
C GLY A 27 -13.04 10.88 -4.12
N GLY A 28 -12.28 11.07 -3.04
CA GLY A 28 -11.47 10.00 -2.45
C GLY A 28 -12.32 8.97 -1.69
N TYR A 29 -11.95 7.71 -1.80
CA TYR A 29 -12.58 6.61 -1.06
C TYR A 29 -11.56 5.86 -0.22
N VAL A 30 -11.84 5.67 1.07
CA VAL A 30 -11.02 4.88 1.98
C VAL A 30 -11.92 3.90 2.73
N HIS A 31 -11.57 2.61 2.67
CA HIS A 31 -12.17 1.56 3.47
C HIS A 31 -11.10 0.91 4.35
N LEU A 32 -11.33 0.92 5.66
CA LEU A 32 -10.44 0.36 6.66
C LEU A 32 -11.15 -0.75 7.41
N GLY A 33 -10.68 -1.97 7.24
CA GLY A 33 -11.20 -3.16 7.91
C GLY A 33 -10.93 -3.16 9.41
N ASN A 34 -11.43 -4.16 10.11
CA ASN A 34 -11.19 -4.38 11.53
C ASN A 34 -9.72 -4.79 11.76
N SER A 35 -8.86 -3.82 11.95
CA SER A 35 -7.40 -3.97 11.98
C SER A 35 -6.76 -3.00 12.98
N LYS A 36 -5.46 -3.20 13.25
CA LYS A 36 -4.68 -2.33 14.12
C LYS A 36 -3.83 -1.37 13.30
N TYR A 37 -4.09 -0.08 13.43
CA TYR A 37 -3.45 0.99 12.67
C TYR A 37 -2.60 1.87 13.59
N ASN A 38 -1.29 1.64 13.61
CA ASN A 38 -0.36 2.52 14.32
C ASN A 38 0.34 3.44 13.32
N ASN A 39 0.08 4.74 13.45
CA ASN A 39 0.67 5.77 12.61
C ASN A 39 0.44 5.52 11.10
N LEU A 40 -0.83 5.29 10.72
CA LEU A 40 -1.25 5.20 9.33
C LEU A 40 -1.41 6.61 8.76
N SER A 41 -0.77 6.87 7.62
CA SER A 41 -0.93 8.11 6.87
C SER A 41 -1.41 7.80 5.46
N ILE A 42 -2.59 8.30 5.09
CA ILE A 42 -3.15 8.21 3.75
C ILE A 42 -3.22 9.63 3.19
N LEU A 43 -2.49 9.89 2.14
CA LEU A 43 -2.40 11.19 1.49
C LEU A 43 -2.85 11.08 0.03
N ASN A 44 -3.93 11.78 -0.30
CA ASN A 44 -4.39 11.94 -1.68
C ASN A 44 -4.56 13.44 -1.98
N ASN A 45 -3.66 13.97 -2.77
CA ASN A 45 -3.61 15.39 -3.11
C ASN A 45 -4.43 15.75 -4.35
N ASN A 46 -4.97 14.77 -5.08
CA ASN A 46 -5.76 14.96 -6.29
C ASN A 46 -7.19 14.41 -6.16
N ILE A 47 -7.96 14.55 -7.26
CA ILE A 47 -9.35 14.07 -7.35
C ILE A 47 -9.34 12.55 -7.56
N GLY A 48 -10.28 11.85 -6.91
CA GLY A 48 -10.42 10.41 -7.01
C GLY A 48 -9.54 9.67 -6.00
N GLY A 49 -9.12 8.47 -6.37
CA GLY A 49 -8.25 7.61 -5.56
C GLY A 49 -8.97 6.75 -4.54
N LYS A 50 -8.51 5.50 -4.44
CA LYS A 50 -9.13 4.51 -3.57
C LYS A 50 -8.09 3.76 -2.73
N VAL A 51 -8.30 3.71 -1.42
CA VAL A 51 -7.55 2.83 -0.51
C VAL A 51 -8.50 1.85 0.14
N CYS A 52 -8.16 0.56 0.09
CA CYS A 52 -8.87 -0.48 0.82
C CYS A 52 -7.85 -1.30 1.61
N ILE A 53 -8.03 -1.40 2.91
CA ILE A 53 -7.25 -2.27 3.81
C ILE A 53 -8.22 -3.25 4.45
N GLY A 54 -7.91 -4.54 4.35
CA GLY A 54 -8.72 -5.63 4.85
C GLY A 54 -8.72 -5.77 6.38
N ASN A 55 -9.28 -6.87 6.84
CA ASN A 55 -9.44 -7.19 8.24
C ASN A 55 -8.21 -7.89 8.83
N SER A 56 -8.09 -7.88 10.15
CA SER A 56 -7.04 -8.59 10.89
C SER A 56 -5.60 -8.22 10.49
N CYS A 57 -5.42 -7.04 9.91
CA CYS A 57 -4.10 -6.51 9.60
C CYS A 57 -3.45 -5.86 10.84
N ILE A 58 -2.13 -5.92 10.88
CA ILE A 58 -1.31 -5.26 11.90
C ILE A 58 -0.37 -4.31 11.19
N ILE A 59 -0.54 -3.00 11.43
CA ILE A 59 0.41 -1.97 11.02
C ILE A 59 1.20 -1.58 12.27
N ASP A 60 2.49 -1.95 12.29
CA ASP A 60 3.33 -1.83 13.48
C ASP A 60 3.67 -0.37 13.80
N LYS A 61 4.35 0.30 12.88
CA LYS A 61 4.70 1.73 12.98
C LYS A 61 4.85 2.33 11.60
N GLN A 62 4.15 3.41 11.34
CA GLN A 62 4.25 4.24 10.15
C GLN A 62 4.11 3.47 8.84
N LEU A 63 2.90 3.50 8.33
CA LEU A 63 2.56 3.16 6.96
C LEU A 63 2.11 4.43 6.25
N ASP A 64 2.86 4.86 5.25
CA ASP A 64 2.49 6.01 4.42
C ASP A 64 1.99 5.54 3.06
N ILE A 65 0.75 5.89 2.72
CA ILE A 65 0.14 5.59 1.43
C ILE A 65 -0.07 6.90 0.66
N TYR A 66 0.62 7.03 -0.46
CA TYR A 66 0.55 8.18 -1.35
C TYR A 66 -0.24 7.83 -2.59
N LEU A 67 -1.36 8.53 -2.76
CA LEU A 67 -2.19 8.48 -3.96
C LEU A 67 -2.12 9.82 -4.66
N ASN A 68 -2.22 9.78 -5.97
CA ASN A 68 -2.40 10.98 -6.77
C ASN A 68 -3.30 10.63 -7.96
N GLY A 69 -4.41 11.33 -8.10
CA GLY A 69 -5.43 11.02 -9.10
C GLY A 69 -6.20 9.73 -8.80
N ASP A 70 -6.76 9.12 -9.83
CA ASP A 70 -7.72 8.02 -9.76
C ASP A 70 -7.03 6.64 -9.62
N ASN A 71 -6.00 6.56 -8.78
CA ASN A 71 -5.27 5.32 -8.50
C ASN A 71 -5.85 4.55 -7.32
N CYS A 72 -5.51 3.27 -7.23
CA CYS A 72 -5.99 2.36 -6.19
C CYS A 72 -4.83 1.70 -5.45
N CYS A 73 -4.92 1.68 -4.13
CA CYS A 73 -4.10 0.84 -3.26
C CYS A 73 -5.02 -0.15 -2.53
N LYS A 74 -4.76 -1.44 -2.72
CA LYS A 74 -5.48 -2.51 -2.02
C LYS A 74 -4.51 -3.34 -1.19
N ILE A 75 -4.86 -3.58 0.07
CA ILE A 75 -4.20 -4.49 1.00
C ILE A 75 -5.26 -5.48 1.47
N GLY A 76 -4.99 -6.78 1.32
CA GLY A 76 -5.90 -7.86 1.71
C GLY A 76 -5.98 -8.08 3.22
N ASP A 77 -6.56 -9.20 3.61
CA ASP A 77 -6.79 -9.56 5.00
C ASP A 77 -5.53 -10.17 5.65
N GLY A 78 -5.40 -10.02 6.96
CA GLY A 78 -4.38 -10.69 7.76
C GLY A 78 -2.94 -10.29 7.46
N CYS A 79 -2.72 -9.15 6.84
CA CYS A 79 -1.39 -8.65 6.51
C CYS A 79 -0.66 -8.10 7.74
N VAL A 80 0.65 -8.29 7.79
CA VAL A 80 1.53 -7.66 8.78
C VAL A 80 2.48 -6.70 8.08
N ILE A 81 2.44 -5.43 8.48
CA ILE A 81 3.23 -4.36 7.87
C ILE A 81 4.16 -3.81 8.94
N GLY A 82 5.46 -3.97 8.71
CA GLY A 82 6.52 -3.47 9.59
C GLY A 82 6.61 -1.95 9.61
N SER A 83 7.67 -1.46 10.23
CA SER A 83 7.86 -0.01 10.44
C SER A 83 8.40 0.69 9.19
N ASP A 84 7.99 1.95 9.00
CA ASP A 84 8.49 2.84 7.96
C ASP A 84 8.28 2.30 6.53
N VAL A 85 7.09 1.78 6.26
CA VAL A 85 6.71 1.30 4.94
C VAL A 85 6.05 2.43 4.14
N LYS A 86 6.45 2.55 2.87
CA LYS A 86 5.88 3.52 1.93
C LYS A 86 5.24 2.81 0.74
N ILE A 87 4.03 3.23 0.38
CA ILE A 87 3.28 2.76 -0.78
C ILE A 87 2.98 3.96 -1.66
N CYS A 88 3.55 3.98 -2.87
CA CYS A 88 3.45 5.11 -3.80
C CYS A 88 2.82 4.65 -5.11
N CYS A 89 1.52 4.94 -5.30
CA CYS A 89 0.80 4.59 -6.53
C CYS A 89 1.13 5.50 -7.71
N GLN A 90 1.86 6.57 -7.48
CA GLN A 90 2.26 7.56 -8.49
C GLN A 90 3.53 8.30 -8.05
N ASP A 91 4.27 8.82 -9.03
CA ASP A 91 5.37 9.75 -8.78
C ASP A 91 4.84 11.15 -8.48
N GLU A 92 5.63 11.98 -7.78
CA GLU A 92 5.23 13.34 -7.43
C GLU A 92 5.18 14.28 -8.64
N HIS A 93 5.99 14.00 -9.68
CA HIS A 93 6.12 14.83 -10.88
C HIS A 93 5.92 14.02 -12.15
N SER A 94 5.41 14.69 -13.19
CA SER A 94 5.23 14.09 -14.50
C SER A 94 6.54 14.12 -15.29
N LEU A 95 6.89 12.97 -15.88
CA LEU A 95 7.90 12.86 -16.90
C LEU A 95 7.21 12.86 -18.26
N LEU A 96 7.66 13.73 -19.15
CA LEU A 96 7.10 13.88 -20.49
C LEU A 96 8.15 13.56 -21.53
N ASP A 97 7.72 12.97 -22.65
CA ASP A 97 8.58 12.82 -23.82
C ASP A 97 8.70 14.14 -24.61
N SER A 98 9.45 14.12 -25.70
CA SER A 98 9.65 15.29 -26.57
C SER A 98 8.36 15.80 -27.25
N ASN A 99 7.30 15.01 -27.28
CA ASN A 99 6.00 15.35 -27.84
C ASN A 99 4.98 15.77 -26.78
N GLY A 100 5.39 15.74 -25.48
CA GLY A 100 4.53 16.09 -24.36
C GLY A 100 3.66 14.93 -23.83
N TYR A 101 3.90 13.69 -24.25
CA TYR A 101 3.20 12.53 -23.70
C TYR A 101 3.78 12.11 -22.33
N LEU A 102 2.86 11.77 -21.41
CA LEU A 102 3.21 11.33 -20.08
C LEU A 102 3.88 9.96 -20.12
N LEU A 103 5.13 9.86 -19.60
CA LEU A 103 5.93 8.64 -19.54
C LEU A 103 5.74 7.84 -18.26
N ASN A 104 5.35 8.48 -17.16
CA ASN A 104 5.25 7.88 -15.84
C ASN A 104 3.85 7.95 -15.23
N PRO A 105 2.80 7.44 -15.93
CA PRO A 105 1.46 7.44 -15.36
C PRO A 105 1.41 6.66 -14.05
N GLY A 106 0.51 7.06 -13.18
CA GLY A 106 0.21 6.31 -11.95
C GLY A 106 -0.36 4.94 -12.27
N GLN A 107 -0.10 3.96 -11.40
CA GLN A 107 -0.61 2.60 -11.53
C GLN A 107 -1.04 2.06 -10.16
N PRO A 108 -2.06 1.17 -10.10
CA PRO A 108 -2.52 0.59 -8.86
C PRO A 108 -1.45 -0.28 -8.20
N ILE A 109 -1.56 -0.39 -6.88
CA ILE A 109 -0.79 -1.34 -6.08
C ILE A 109 -1.76 -2.30 -5.42
N ASN A 110 -1.52 -3.60 -5.60
CA ASN A 110 -2.34 -4.65 -5.03
C ASN A 110 -1.49 -5.59 -4.17
N ILE A 111 -1.89 -5.77 -2.94
CA ILE A 111 -1.31 -6.68 -1.97
C ILE A 111 -2.40 -7.65 -1.56
N GLY A 112 -2.16 -8.95 -1.70
CA GLY A 112 -3.07 -10.03 -1.38
C GLY A 112 -3.25 -10.25 0.12
N ASP A 113 -3.80 -11.40 0.46
CA ASP A 113 -4.07 -11.78 1.83
C ASP A 113 -2.82 -12.37 2.50
N ARG A 114 -2.69 -12.18 3.81
CA ARG A 114 -1.60 -12.73 4.61
C ARG A 114 -0.22 -12.47 4.02
N VAL A 115 0.02 -11.24 3.58
CA VAL A 115 1.34 -10.79 3.15
C VAL A 115 2.07 -10.16 4.34
N TRP A 116 3.31 -10.61 4.58
CA TRP A 116 4.19 -9.96 5.54
C TRP A 116 5.17 -9.01 4.84
N ILE A 117 5.05 -7.73 5.13
CA ILE A 117 5.94 -6.68 4.62
C ILE A 117 6.89 -6.27 5.74
N GLY A 118 8.18 -6.48 5.52
CA GLY A 118 9.24 -6.07 6.43
C GLY A 118 9.37 -4.56 6.56
N SER A 119 10.17 -4.10 7.51
CA SER A 119 10.36 -2.66 7.75
C SER A 119 11.15 -1.98 6.63
N ARG A 120 10.92 -0.68 6.43
CA ARG A 120 11.60 0.17 5.43
C ARG A 120 11.46 -0.35 4.00
N VAL A 121 10.32 -0.96 3.69
CA VAL A 121 9.97 -1.39 2.33
C VAL A 121 9.33 -0.21 1.59
N MET A 122 9.66 -0.07 0.31
CA MET A 122 9.02 0.84 -0.61
C MET A 122 8.32 0.06 -1.72
N LEU A 123 7.00 0.17 -1.79
CA LEU A 123 6.20 -0.39 -2.88
C LEU A 123 5.81 0.74 -3.83
N LEU A 124 6.26 0.63 -5.05
CA LEU A 124 6.03 1.62 -6.10
C LEU A 124 4.92 1.15 -7.04
N LYS A 125 4.43 2.07 -7.83
CA LYS A 125 3.32 1.89 -8.78
C LYS A 125 3.46 0.62 -9.63
N GLY A 126 2.33 -0.02 -9.95
CA GLY A 126 2.27 -1.25 -10.74
C GLY A 126 2.71 -2.51 -9.98
N THR A 127 2.97 -2.42 -8.67
CA THR A 127 3.33 -3.59 -7.86
C THR A 127 2.10 -4.44 -7.55
N HIS A 128 2.22 -5.74 -7.78
CA HIS A 128 1.26 -6.76 -7.37
C HIS A 128 1.96 -7.86 -6.59
N ILE A 129 1.53 -8.09 -5.36
CA ILE A 129 2.02 -9.16 -4.48
C ILE A 129 0.82 -10.03 -4.14
N SER A 130 0.84 -11.31 -4.56
CA SER A 130 -0.22 -12.26 -4.21
C SER A 130 -0.09 -12.76 -2.76
N ASP A 131 -1.00 -13.62 -2.36
CA ASP A 131 -1.17 -14.06 -0.98
C ASP A 131 0.05 -14.80 -0.42
N GLU A 132 0.17 -14.83 0.91
CA GLU A 132 1.18 -15.61 1.64
C GLU A 132 2.65 -15.26 1.31
N CYS A 133 2.91 -14.09 0.76
CA CYS A 133 4.27 -13.63 0.46
C CYS A 133 4.94 -12.99 1.67
N TYR A 134 6.27 -13.05 1.69
CA TYR A 134 7.11 -12.28 2.58
C TYR A 134 8.01 -11.32 1.79
N VAL A 135 7.91 -10.05 2.09
CA VAL A 135 8.76 -8.99 1.53
C VAL A 135 9.80 -8.61 2.58
N SER A 136 11.07 -8.88 2.30
CA SER A 136 12.16 -8.61 3.23
C SER A 136 12.33 -7.13 3.52
N ALA A 137 12.83 -6.80 4.69
CA ALA A 137 13.08 -5.40 5.06
C ALA A 137 14.02 -4.70 4.07
N GLY A 138 13.78 -3.42 3.82
CA GLY A 138 14.59 -2.58 2.93
C GLY A 138 14.38 -2.84 1.43
N CYS A 139 13.37 -3.62 1.04
CA CYS A 139 13.08 -3.86 -0.37
C CYS A 139 12.52 -2.62 -1.07
N ILE A 140 12.87 -2.49 -2.36
CA ILE A 140 12.21 -1.57 -3.30
C ILE A 140 11.57 -2.40 -4.41
N VAL A 141 10.23 -2.35 -4.48
CA VAL A 141 9.42 -3.10 -5.45
C VAL A 141 8.74 -2.13 -6.39
N GLU A 142 8.97 -2.27 -7.69
CA GLU A 142 8.39 -1.41 -8.71
C GLU A 142 7.92 -2.23 -9.90
N ASN A 143 6.67 -2.03 -10.32
CA ASN A 143 6.08 -2.60 -11.55
C ASN A 143 6.37 -4.10 -11.72
N LYS A 144 6.15 -4.88 -10.66
CA LYS A 144 6.39 -6.33 -10.63
C LYS A 144 5.17 -7.08 -10.13
N PHE A 145 4.96 -8.26 -10.70
CA PHE A 145 3.97 -9.23 -10.26
C PHE A 145 4.66 -10.41 -9.56
N PHE A 146 4.23 -10.70 -8.34
CA PHE A 146 4.69 -11.85 -7.55
C PHE A 146 3.52 -12.78 -7.28
N THR A 147 3.70 -14.07 -7.56
CA THR A 147 2.73 -15.11 -7.24
C THR A 147 2.78 -15.47 -5.75
N SER A 148 1.80 -16.21 -5.28
CA SER A 148 1.70 -16.57 -3.86
C SER A 148 2.88 -17.39 -3.35
N ASN A 149 3.09 -17.37 -2.03
CA ASN A 149 4.07 -18.20 -1.33
C ASN A 149 5.54 -17.93 -1.73
N GLN A 150 5.90 -16.66 -1.87
CA GLN A 150 7.25 -16.25 -2.27
C GLN A 150 7.94 -15.39 -1.21
N ILE A 151 9.28 -15.53 -1.14
CA ILE A 151 10.15 -14.58 -0.46
C ILE A 151 10.70 -13.61 -1.50
N ILE A 152 10.45 -12.32 -1.27
CA ILE A 152 10.83 -11.21 -2.14
C ILE A 152 11.88 -10.39 -1.43
N SER A 153 13.03 -10.12 -2.05
CA SER A 153 14.11 -9.38 -1.42
C SER A 153 14.91 -8.55 -2.42
N GLY A 154 15.50 -7.47 -1.93
CA GLY A 154 16.44 -6.62 -2.67
C GLY A 154 15.87 -5.28 -3.13
N ALA A 155 16.79 -4.48 -3.70
CA ALA A 155 16.52 -3.20 -4.36
C ALA A 155 17.36 -3.11 -5.64
N PRO A 156 16.79 -3.42 -6.82
CA PRO A 156 15.41 -3.81 -7.09
C PRO A 156 15.06 -5.21 -6.55
N ALA A 157 13.81 -5.37 -6.11
CA ALA A 157 13.32 -6.60 -5.51
C ALA A 157 13.24 -7.76 -6.51
N ASN A 158 13.60 -8.97 -6.04
CA ASN A 158 13.53 -10.20 -6.80
C ASN A 158 13.02 -11.36 -5.92
N ILE A 159 12.54 -12.43 -6.56
CA ILE A 159 12.17 -13.66 -5.86
C ILE A 159 13.45 -14.37 -5.44
N ILE A 160 13.58 -14.72 -4.15
CA ILE A 160 14.70 -15.49 -3.63
C ILE A 160 14.30 -16.90 -3.18
N SER A 161 13.02 -17.15 -2.96
CA SER A 161 12.48 -18.48 -2.67
C SER A 161 10.99 -18.55 -3.01
N SER A 162 10.50 -19.74 -3.26
CA SER A 162 9.07 -20.02 -3.50
C SER A 162 8.63 -21.24 -2.71
N GLY A 163 7.31 -21.41 -2.56
CA GLY A 163 6.73 -22.51 -1.77
C GLY A 163 6.87 -22.32 -0.27
N VAL A 164 6.91 -21.07 0.20
CA VAL A 164 7.04 -20.69 1.59
C VAL A 164 5.72 -20.17 2.15
N THR A 165 5.57 -20.24 3.46
CA THR A 165 4.54 -19.52 4.21
C THR A 165 5.18 -18.94 5.46
N TRP A 166 4.47 -18.05 6.13
CA TRP A 166 4.92 -17.43 7.36
C TRP A 166 3.85 -17.54 8.46
N ALA A 167 4.27 -17.47 9.70
CA ALA A 167 3.39 -17.44 10.85
C ALA A 167 3.84 -16.38 11.83
N MET A 168 2.89 -15.80 12.55
CA MET A 168 3.23 -14.93 13.68
C MET A 168 3.91 -15.78 14.76
N SER A 169 5.02 -15.28 15.31
CA SER A 169 5.61 -15.87 16.49
C SER A 169 4.65 -15.71 17.68
N SER A 170 4.40 -16.80 18.36
CA SER A 170 3.63 -16.86 19.62
C SER A 170 4.33 -16.10 20.73
#